data_4ff419975de344aa8248d77dce2e68df
#
_entry.id   4ff419975de344aa8248d77dce2e68df
#
_cell.length_a   1.000
_cell.length_b   1.000
_cell.length_c   1.000
_cell.angle_alpha   90.00
_cell.angle_beta   90.00
_cell.angle_gamma   90.00
#
_symmetry.space_group_name_H-M   'P 1'
#
loop_
_entity.id
_entity.type
_entity.pdbx_description
1 polymer ?
#
loop_
_entity_poly.entity_id
_entity_poly.type
_entity_poly.pdbx_seq_one_letter_code
_entity_poly.pdbx_strand_id
1 'polypeptide(L)'
;MIKVKKLLKIIIVAVVLGGLGYAIYDLVRPRETYEIKLWDNIYNGDSIEFFYEEENDLRIEMLRAIYNLDKIAKEDDEIKYILKIVEAAGEIVTLGDVNDTKALNGYDIIRLIGEKKTVSAKDMSIIIRDFITSAGYNARIGEIRCSKKDEDKYDRYYIVEYYSGKYNKWIAIDIVDGGYFTFENTPCSGVELVERKKSELRYIGNMSEEEYFSNKKNLFKSYTIMIDNTVDRIKSNSVITYITSKEEIALTYANESLMPTIYTENTALFTKSPEVELVAEDDKAYIILMKSEEEGVERFVVGGFKDGSIISEYYVGRNDGSFEKVNEYFEVELIKGKNMISISCDGINEDARIEIIYN
;
A
#
# COMPACT_ATOMS: atom_id res chain seq x y z
N MET A 1 0.01 59.63 -8.49
CA MET A 1 0.72 58.70 -7.59
C MET A 1 -0.08 58.29 -6.33
N ILE A 2 -0.79 59.18 -5.66
CA ILE A 2 -1.54 58.89 -4.40
C ILE A 2 -2.72 57.93 -4.63
N LYS A 3 -3.46 58.05 -5.76
CA LYS A 3 -4.61 57.15 -6.08
C LYS A 3 -4.20 55.68 -6.30
N VAL A 4 -3.05 55.42 -6.93
CA VAL A 4 -2.54 54.06 -7.18
C VAL A 4 -2.12 53.36 -5.88
N LYS A 5 -1.47 54.09 -4.96
CA LYS A 5 -1.10 53.51 -3.63
C LYS A 5 -2.32 53.19 -2.77
N LYS A 6 -3.42 53.93 -2.91
CA LYS A 6 -4.67 53.65 -2.19
C LYS A 6 -5.39 52.43 -2.76
N LEU A 7 -5.40 52.28 -4.09
CA LEU A 7 -5.96 51.12 -4.77
C LEU A 7 -5.18 49.87 -4.43
N LEU A 8 -3.85 49.91 -4.43
CA LEU A 8 -2.98 48.77 -4.06
C LEU A 8 -3.22 48.31 -2.62
N LYS A 9 -3.39 49.24 -1.67
CA LYS A 9 -3.74 48.91 -0.28
C LYS A 9 -5.08 48.20 -0.16
N ILE A 10 -6.10 48.62 -0.92
CA ILE A 10 -7.42 48.00 -0.92
C ILE A 10 -7.35 46.55 -1.46
N ILE A 11 -6.58 46.33 -2.53
CA ILE A 11 -6.36 45.01 -3.11
C ILE A 11 -5.65 44.08 -2.11
N ILE A 12 -4.62 44.55 -1.46
CA ILE A 12 -3.88 43.77 -0.44
C ILE A 12 -4.80 43.39 0.72
N VAL A 13 -5.61 44.32 1.23
CA VAL A 13 -6.57 44.04 2.31
C VAL A 13 -7.64 43.03 1.86
N ALA A 14 -8.14 43.14 0.63
CA ALA A 14 -9.12 42.19 0.09
C ALA A 14 -8.54 40.78 -0.05
N VAL A 15 -7.29 40.65 -0.50
CA VAL A 15 -6.57 39.35 -0.63
C VAL A 15 -6.33 38.75 0.76
N VAL A 16 -5.93 39.53 1.75
CA VAL A 16 -5.70 39.06 3.12
C VAL A 16 -7.02 38.63 3.78
N LEU A 17 -8.10 39.41 3.61
CA LEU A 17 -9.41 39.04 4.12
C LEU A 17 -10.01 37.81 3.43
N GLY A 18 -9.80 37.69 2.11
CA GLY A 18 -10.19 36.49 1.34
C GLY A 18 -9.41 35.27 1.79
N GLY A 19 -8.10 35.38 1.99
CA GLY A 19 -7.27 34.29 2.52
C GLY A 19 -7.63 33.89 3.94
N LEU A 20 -7.90 34.85 4.82
CA LEU A 20 -8.40 34.60 6.18
C LEU A 20 -9.79 33.94 6.16
N GLY A 21 -10.70 34.40 5.31
CA GLY A 21 -12.03 33.82 5.15
C GLY A 21 -11.96 32.38 4.63
N TYR A 22 -11.07 32.08 3.69
CA TYR A 22 -10.83 30.74 3.20
C TYR A 22 -10.23 29.83 4.28
N ALA A 23 -9.24 30.33 5.03
CA ALA A 23 -8.61 29.56 6.12
C ALA A 23 -9.62 29.27 7.24
N ILE A 24 -10.49 30.22 7.59
CA ILE A 24 -11.57 30.01 8.58
C ILE A 24 -12.61 29.03 8.03
N TYR A 25 -12.98 29.13 6.76
CA TYR A 25 -13.91 28.20 6.11
C TYR A 25 -13.36 26.77 6.12
N ASP A 26 -12.08 26.60 5.81
CA ASP A 26 -11.42 25.28 5.81
C ASP A 26 -11.27 24.69 7.22
N LEU A 27 -11.12 25.56 8.23
CA LEU A 27 -11.04 25.19 9.66
C LEU A 27 -12.40 24.82 10.26
N VAL A 28 -13.49 25.41 9.75
CA VAL A 28 -14.86 25.23 10.28
C VAL A 28 -15.68 24.27 9.41
N ARG A 29 -15.22 23.95 8.21
CA ARG A 29 -15.88 22.96 7.35
C ARG A 29 -15.93 21.63 8.09
N PRO A 30 -17.12 21.06 8.34
CA PRO A 30 -17.21 19.73 8.92
C PRO A 30 -16.47 18.77 8.00
N ARG A 31 -15.38 18.19 8.47
CA ARG A 31 -14.70 17.11 7.75
C ARG A 31 -15.61 15.92 7.84
N GLU A 32 -15.96 15.37 6.68
CA GLU A 32 -16.68 14.12 6.60
C GLU A 32 -15.80 13.03 7.20
N THR A 33 -16.26 12.43 8.30
CA THR A 33 -15.50 11.44 9.03
C THR A 33 -16.24 10.11 9.01
N TYR A 34 -15.48 9.04 8.89
CA TYR A 34 -15.98 7.68 8.98
C TYR A 34 -15.63 7.11 10.35
N GLU A 35 -16.60 6.45 10.97
CA GLU A 35 -16.38 5.68 12.18
C GLU A 35 -16.77 4.23 11.92
N ILE A 36 -15.83 3.31 12.05
CA ILE A 36 -16.10 1.87 11.95
C ILE A 36 -16.72 1.43 13.28
N LYS A 37 -17.99 0.99 13.25
CA LYS A 37 -18.70 0.48 14.42
C LYS A 37 -18.57 -1.02 14.58
N LEU A 38 -18.57 -1.74 13.44
CA LEU A 38 -18.41 -3.17 13.42
C LEU A 38 -17.54 -3.54 12.22
N TRP A 39 -16.59 -4.44 12.45
CA TRP A 39 -15.81 -5.06 11.39
C TRP A 39 -15.72 -6.55 11.63
N ASP A 40 -16.73 -7.30 11.18
CA ASP A 40 -16.72 -8.75 11.15
C ASP A 40 -16.30 -9.24 9.74
N ASN A 41 -15.09 -8.83 9.37
CA ASN A 41 -14.52 -9.04 8.04
C ASN A 41 -12.98 -9.19 8.11
N ILE A 42 -12.47 -9.82 9.15
CA ILE A 42 -11.06 -10.15 9.26
C ILE A 42 -10.82 -11.48 8.55
N TYR A 43 -9.92 -11.47 7.57
CA TYR A 43 -9.51 -12.67 6.84
C TYR A 43 -8.74 -13.60 7.78
N ASN A 44 -9.24 -14.79 7.95
CA ASN A 44 -8.68 -15.84 8.79
C ASN A 44 -8.31 -17.12 8.01
N GLY A 45 -8.37 -17.06 6.68
CA GLY A 45 -7.88 -18.14 5.83
C GLY A 45 -6.37 -18.33 5.94
N ASP A 46 -5.89 -19.47 5.53
CA ASP A 46 -4.48 -19.86 5.66
C ASP A 46 -3.71 -19.74 4.38
N SER A 47 -4.37 -19.44 3.26
CA SER A 47 -3.72 -19.42 1.96
C SER A 47 -4.28 -18.36 1.04
N ILE A 48 -3.37 -17.53 0.51
CA ILE A 48 -3.60 -16.65 -0.62
C ILE A 48 -2.49 -16.94 -1.61
N GLU A 49 -2.85 -17.17 -2.87
CA GLU A 49 -1.89 -17.30 -3.95
C GLU A 49 -1.35 -15.91 -4.29
N PHE A 50 -0.04 -15.73 -4.11
CA PHE A 50 0.66 -14.53 -4.53
C PHE A 50 1.36 -14.78 -5.85
N PHE A 51 1.29 -13.79 -6.73
CA PHE A 51 1.93 -13.85 -8.04
C PHE A 51 3.18 -12.99 -8.06
N TYR A 52 4.28 -13.56 -8.54
CA TYR A 52 5.57 -12.90 -8.65
C TYR A 52 6.04 -12.91 -10.10
N GLU A 53 6.86 -11.91 -10.45
CA GLU A 53 7.45 -11.84 -11.79
C GLU A 53 8.68 -12.73 -11.89
N GLU A 54 8.87 -13.28 -13.07
CA GLU A 54 10.05 -14.07 -13.42
C GLU A 54 11.14 -13.20 -14.05
N GLU A 55 12.40 -13.60 -13.87
CA GLU A 55 13.55 -12.86 -14.41
C GLU A 55 13.63 -12.83 -15.96
N ASN A 56 12.88 -13.71 -16.63
CA ASN A 56 12.80 -13.85 -18.08
C ASN A 56 11.63 -13.06 -18.72
N ASP A 57 10.87 -12.27 -17.96
CA ASP A 57 9.95 -11.31 -18.56
C ASP A 57 10.70 -10.31 -19.42
N LEU A 58 10.14 -9.97 -20.57
CA LEU A 58 10.79 -9.10 -21.56
C LEU A 58 11.20 -7.73 -21.00
N ARG A 59 10.37 -7.13 -20.12
CA ARG A 59 10.65 -5.82 -19.51
C ARG A 59 11.74 -5.90 -18.47
N ILE A 60 11.79 -7.00 -17.72
CA ILE A 60 12.85 -7.31 -16.77
C ILE A 60 14.17 -7.54 -17.52
N GLU A 61 14.17 -8.29 -18.61
CA GLU A 61 15.35 -8.48 -19.47
C GLU A 61 15.83 -7.16 -20.08
N MET A 62 14.90 -6.30 -20.54
CA MET A 62 15.25 -4.98 -21.08
C MET A 62 15.90 -4.08 -20.02
N LEU A 63 15.38 -4.06 -18.79
CA LEU A 63 16.03 -3.34 -17.68
C LEU A 63 17.44 -3.86 -17.44
N ARG A 64 17.61 -5.17 -17.33
CA ARG A 64 18.91 -5.83 -17.14
C ARG A 64 19.91 -5.40 -18.21
N ALA A 65 19.51 -5.46 -19.50
CA ALA A 65 20.36 -5.15 -20.62
C ALA A 65 20.74 -3.67 -20.71
N ILE A 66 19.75 -2.76 -20.58
CA ILE A 66 19.95 -1.30 -20.73
C ILE A 66 20.85 -0.76 -19.63
N TYR A 67 20.63 -1.18 -18.40
CA TYR A 67 21.37 -0.68 -17.24
C TYR A 67 22.56 -1.55 -16.85
N ASN A 68 22.88 -2.57 -17.68
CA ASN A 68 24.01 -3.47 -17.48
C ASN A 68 24.05 -4.12 -16.09
N LEU A 69 22.90 -4.52 -15.55
CA LEU A 69 22.79 -5.05 -14.19
C LEU A 69 23.65 -6.30 -13.99
N ASP A 70 23.91 -7.08 -15.06
CA ASP A 70 24.83 -8.24 -15.04
C ASP A 70 26.29 -7.86 -14.69
N LYS A 71 26.65 -6.56 -14.79
CA LYS A 71 27.98 -6.09 -14.42
C LYS A 71 28.12 -5.78 -12.92
N ILE A 72 27.01 -5.76 -12.19
CA ILE A 72 27.04 -5.63 -10.73
C ILE A 72 27.68 -6.88 -10.17
N ALA A 73 28.85 -6.72 -9.56
CA ALA A 73 29.59 -7.84 -9.01
C ALA A 73 28.79 -8.55 -7.92
N LYS A 74 28.52 -9.83 -8.10
CA LYS A 74 27.92 -10.66 -7.06
C LYS A 74 28.82 -10.67 -5.82
N GLU A 75 28.18 -10.56 -4.67
CA GLU A 75 28.84 -10.66 -3.36
C GLU A 75 28.60 -12.05 -2.77
N ASP A 76 29.52 -12.53 -1.95
CA ASP A 76 29.30 -13.74 -1.14
C ASP A 76 28.18 -13.55 -0.13
N ASP A 77 27.96 -12.31 0.32
CA ASP A 77 26.85 -11.92 1.15
C ASP A 77 25.66 -11.47 0.28
N GLU A 78 24.60 -12.25 0.32
CA GLU A 78 23.38 -12.01 -0.46
C GLU A 78 22.78 -10.62 -0.22
N ILE A 79 22.70 -10.18 1.04
CA ILE A 79 22.13 -8.87 1.37
C ILE A 79 22.99 -7.76 0.77
N LYS A 80 24.31 -7.84 0.85
CA LYS A 80 25.20 -6.85 0.25
C LYS A 80 25.03 -6.78 -1.27
N TYR A 81 24.81 -7.92 -1.90
CA TYR A 81 24.52 -7.95 -3.35
C TYR A 81 23.21 -7.22 -3.66
N ILE A 82 22.15 -7.50 -2.92
CA ILE A 82 20.86 -6.81 -3.07
C ILE A 82 21.00 -5.30 -2.82
N LEU A 83 21.75 -4.88 -1.81
CA LEU A 83 21.98 -3.46 -1.54
C LEU A 83 22.70 -2.75 -2.69
N LYS A 84 23.67 -3.41 -3.36
CA LYS A 84 24.30 -2.87 -4.58
C LYS A 84 23.31 -2.71 -5.75
N ILE A 85 22.33 -3.59 -5.87
CA ILE A 85 21.26 -3.48 -6.86
C ILE A 85 20.36 -2.28 -6.56
N VAL A 86 20.03 -2.06 -5.29
CA VAL A 86 19.26 -0.89 -4.83
C VAL A 86 20.04 0.40 -5.08
N GLU A 87 21.35 0.42 -4.79
CA GLU A 87 22.23 1.55 -5.08
C GLU A 87 22.26 1.88 -6.59
N ALA A 88 22.35 0.86 -7.46
CA ALA A 88 22.31 1.04 -8.90
C ALA A 88 20.99 1.67 -9.39
N ALA A 89 19.86 1.37 -8.77
CA ALA A 89 18.59 2.05 -9.05
C ALA A 89 18.66 3.55 -8.66
N GLY A 90 19.25 3.87 -7.51
CA GLY A 90 19.48 5.22 -7.02
C GLY A 90 20.42 6.06 -7.90
N GLU A 91 21.34 5.43 -8.65
CA GLU A 91 22.19 6.12 -9.64
C GLU A 91 21.41 6.52 -10.90
N ILE A 92 20.33 5.81 -11.23
CA ILE A 92 19.51 6.05 -12.42
C ILE A 92 18.42 7.07 -12.16
N VAL A 93 17.73 6.95 -11.02
CA VAL A 93 16.61 7.80 -10.63
C VAL A 93 16.79 8.32 -9.21
N THR A 94 16.19 9.48 -8.94
CA THR A 94 16.25 10.13 -7.63
C THR A 94 14.84 10.24 -7.04
N LEU A 95 14.70 9.88 -5.78
CA LEU A 95 13.45 10.05 -5.04
C LEU A 95 13.11 11.53 -4.87
N GLY A 96 11.84 11.89 -5.11
CA GLY A 96 11.33 13.25 -4.92
C GLY A 96 9.84 13.31 -4.66
N ASP A 97 9.37 14.49 -4.29
CA ASP A 97 7.95 14.77 -4.06
C ASP A 97 7.27 15.08 -5.41
N VAL A 98 6.97 14.02 -6.14
CA VAL A 98 6.31 14.06 -7.45
C VAL A 98 5.18 13.04 -7.50
N ASN A 99 4.21 13.27 -8.40
CA ASN A 99 3.12 12.33 -8.61
C ASN A 99 3.61 11.02 -9.23
N ASP A 100 2.93 9.92 -8.92
CA ASP A 100 3.18 8.61 -9.51
C ASP A 100 2.96 8.64 -11.03
N THR A 101 3.75 7.87 -11.77
CA THR A 101 3.63 7.76 -13.23
C THR A 101 2.43 6.94 -13.68
N LYS A 102 1.80 6.19 -12.78
CA LYS A 102 0.77 5.15 -13.05
C LYS A 102 1.28 3.95 -13.86
N ALA A 103 2.55 3.91 -14.23
CA ALA A 103 3.15 2.72 -14.83
C ALA A 103 3.32 1.61 -13.78
N LEU A 104 3.25 0.35 -14.24
CA LEU A 104 3.24 -0.81 -13.34
C LEU A 104 4.61 -1.51 -13.23
N ASN A 105 5.57 -1.10 -14.06
CA ASN A 105 6.92 -1.68 -14.10
C ASN A 105 8.00 -0.61 -14.25
N GLY A 106 9.21 -0.94 -13.79
CA GLY A 106 10.34 -0.03 -13.74
C GLY A 106 10.83 0.41 -15.12
N TYR A 107 10.76 -0.45 -16.13
CA TYR A 107 11.15 -0.10 -17.49
C TYR A 107 10.30 1.06 -18.04
N ASP A 108 8.98 0.94 -17.94
CA ASP A 108 8.07 1.99 -18.41
C ASP A 108 8.16 3.26 -17.56
N ILE A 109 8.33 3.15 -16.24
CA ILE A 109 8.54 4.31 -15.36
C ILE A 109 9.75 5.11 -15.81
N ILE A 110 10.92 4.49 -15.93
CA ILE A 110 12.16 5.18 -16.28
C ILE A 110 12.07 5.80 -17.66
N ARG A 111 11.40 5.15 -18.61
CA ARG A 111 11.14 5.69 -19.94
C ARG A 111 10.23 6.91 -19.93
N LEU A 112 9.17 6.90 -19.10
CA LEU A 112 8.20 8.00 -19.00
C LEU A 112 8.80 9.26 -18.36
N ILE A 113 9.62 9.10 -17.33
CA ILE A 113 10.25 10.25 -16.65
C ILE A 113 11.37 10.90 -17.48
N GLY A 114 12.01 10.15 -18.38
CA GLY A 114 13.04 10.63 -19.30
C GLY A 114 14.20 11.32 -18.57
N GLU A 115 14.53 12.55 -19.00
CA GLU A 115 15.66 13.32 -18.44
C GLU A 115 15.41 13.87 -17.02
N LYS A 116 14.17 13.90 -16.53
CA LYS A 116 13.86 14.44 -15.19
C LYS A 116 14.47 13.61 -14.07
N LYS A 117 14.58 12.30 -14.28
CA LYS A 117 15.17 11.33 -13.34
C LYS A 117 14.57 11.34 -11.91
N THR A 118 13.51 12.08 -11.67
CA THR A 118 12.86 12.18 -10.35
C THR A 118 11.61 11.34 -10.35
N VAL A 119 11.45 10.50 -9.33
CA VAL A 119 10.33 9.55 -9.17
C VAL A 119 9.70 9.66 -7.78
N SER A 120 8.43 9.27 -7.67
CA SER A 120 7.75 9.10 -6.39
C SER A 120 8.31 7.90 -5.60
N ALA A 121 7.96 7.80 -4.32
CA ALA A 121 8.35 6.64 -3.51
C ALA A 121 7.74 5.33 -4.04
N LYS A 122 6.53 5.37 -4.57
CA LYS A 122 5.88 4.22 -5.19
C LYS A 122 6.61 3.79 -6.47
N ASP A 123 6.90 4.74 -7.37
CA ASP A 123 7.64 4.44 -8.59
C ASP A 123 9.05 3.92 -8.29
N MET A 124 9.74 4.47 -7.28
CA MET A 124 11.03 3.97 -6.83
C MET A 124 10.92 2.51 -6.35
N SER A 125 9.89 2.18 -5.58
CA SER A 125 9.69 0.80 -5.11
C SER A 125 9.45 -0.19 -6.25
N ILE A 126 8.74 0.23 -7.30
CA ILE A 126 8.53 -0.58 -8.50
C ILE A 126 9.86 -0.82 -9.25
N ILE A 127 10.66 0.23 -9.44
CA ILE A 127 11.97 0.13 -10.09
C ILE A 127 12.88 -0.83 -9.32
N ILE A 128 12.98 -0.67 -8.00
CA ILE A 128 13.82 -1.52 -7.15
C ILE A 128 13.34 -2.96 -7.17
N ARG A 129 12.02 -3.22 -7.09
CA ARG A 129 11.46 -4.56 -7.23
C ARG A 129 11.94 -5.23 -8.52
N ASP A 130 11.79 -4.53 -9.65
CA ASP A 130 12.12 -5.08 -10.97
C ASP A 130 13.64 -5.28 -11.14
N PHE A 131 14.46 -4.42 -10.54
CA PHE A 131 15.91 -4.61 -10.51
C PHE A 131 16.31 -5.86 -9.71
N ILE A 132 15.69 -6.07 -8.55
CA ILE A 132 15.93 -7.27 -7.74
C ILE A 132 15.44 -8.52 -8.48
N THR A 133 14.28 -8.45 -9.14
CA THR A 133 13.77 -9.53 -9.97
C THR A 133 14.74 -9.84 -11.13
N SER A 134 15.31 -8.81 -11.76
CA SER A 134 16.30 -9.00 -12.83
C SER A 134 17.59 -9.69 -12.38
N ALA A 135 17.87 -9.70 -11.08
CA ALA A 135 18.99 -10.41 -10.48
C ALA A 135 18.65 -11.87 -10.08
N GLY A 136 17.44 -12.34 -10.41
CA GLY A 136 16.98 -13.71 -10.15
C GLY A 136 16.35 -13.93 -8.78
N TYR A 137 15.87 -12.87 -8.11
CA TYR A 137 15.19 -12.99 -6.83
C TYR A 137 13.71 -12.67 -6.97
N ASN A 138 12.84 -13.45 -6.34
CA ASN A 138 11.46 -13.03 -6.17
C ASN A 138 11.40 -11.80 -5.28
N ALA A 139 10.69 -10.76 -5.73
CA ALA A 139 10.55 -9.51 -5.03
C ALA A 139 9.10 -9.02 -5.00
N ARG A 140 8.75 -8.27 -3.95
CA ARG A 140 7.43 -7.66 -3.79
C ARG A 140 7.52 -6.29 -3.15
N ILE A 141 6.51 -5.47 -3.40
CA ILE A 141 6.39 -4.14 -2.81
C ILE A 141 5.58 -4.24 -1.53
N GLY A 142 6.11 -3.69 -0.46
CA GLY A 142 5.43 -3.51 0.81
C GLY A 142 5.12 -2.05 1.10
N GLU A 143 3.96 -1.78 1.65
CA GLU A 143 3.59 -0.47 2.19
C GLU A 143 3.35 -0.58 3.69
N ILE A 144 4.09 0.20 4.46
CA ILE A 144 3.94 0.31 5.91
C ILE A 144 3.24 1.63 6.23
N ARG A 145 2.25 1.60 7.12
CA ARG A 145 1.59 2.79 7.64
C ARG A 145 1.96 3.02 9.08
N CYS A 146 2.16 4.29 9.40
CA CYS A 146 2.75 4.66 10.68
C CYS A 146 1.75 5.08 11.75
N SER A 147 0.58 5.58 11.48
CA SER A 147 -0.44 5.93 12.50
C SER A 147 -1.78 6.33 11.90
N LYS A 148 -2.86 6.13 12.68
CA LYS A 148 -4.22 6.58 12.39
C LYS A 148 -4.53 7.97 12.98
N LYS A 149 -3.68 8.52 13.84
CA LYS A 149 -4.04 9.69 14.68
C LYS A 149 -4.10 11.03 13.96
N ASP A 150 -3.43 11.14 12.80
CA ASP A 150 -3.51 12.35 11.97
C ASP A 150 -4.14 11.94 10.62
N GLU A 151 -5.47 12.00 10.52
CA GLU A 151 -6.22 11.64 9.31
C GLU A 151 -5.78 12.42 8.06
N ASP A 152 -5.12 13.56 8.24
CA ASP A 152 -4.55 14.37 7.16
C ASP A 152 -3.13 13.96 6.74
N LYS A 153 -2.50 13.06 7.46
CA LYS A 153 -1.10 12.64 7.21
C LYS A 153 -0.87 11.18 7.57
N TYR A 154 -1.42 10.27 6.77
CA TYR A 154 -0.92 8.90 6.76
C TYR A 154 0.48 8.93 6.16
N ASP A 155 1.49 8.85 7.02
CA ASP A 155 2.85 8.58 6.57
C ASP A 155 2.88 7.15 6.06
N ARG A 156 2.87 7.03 4.73
CA ARG A 156 3.13 5.78 4.05
C ARG A 156 4.62 5.65 3.83
N TYR A 157 5.06 4.45 3.98
CA TYR A 157 6.44 4.12 3.79
C TYR A 157 6.54 2.88 2.91
N TYR A 158 7.12 3.05 1.73
CA TYR A 158 7.35 1.93 0.82
C TYR A 158 8.65 1.24 1.16
N ILE A 159 8.61 -0.08 1.16
CA ILE A 159 9.76 -0.97 1.21
C ILE A 159 9.68 -1.94 0.05
N VAL A 160 10.77 -2.58 -0.28
CA VAL A 160 10.78 -3.74 -1.18
C VAL A 160 11.26 -4.93 -0.39
N GLU A 161 10.56 -6.06 -0.49
CA GLU A 161 11.05 -7.31 0.05
C GLU A 161 11.56 -8.20 -1.07
N TYR A 162 12.62 -8.93 -0.80
CA TYR A 162 13.06 -10.04 -1.62
C TYR A 162 13.04 -11.34 -0.82
N TYR A 163 12.83 -12.47 -1.49
CA TYR A 163 12.89 -13.76 -0.83
C TYR A 163 14.32 -14.27 -0.81
N SER A 164 14.85 -14.45 0.39
CA SER A 164 16.21 -14.94 0.61
C SER A 164 16.24 -16.44 0.73
N GLY A 165 16.93 -17.10 -0.21
CA GLY A 165 17.21 -18.53 -0.11
C GLY A 165 18.12 -18.87 1.07
N LYS A 166 19.03 -17.98 1.45
CA LYS A 166 19.95 -18.14 2.58
C LYS A 166 19.23 -18.17 3.94
N TYR A 167 18.24 -17.28 4.11
CA TYR A 167 17.49 -17.15 5.36
C TYR A 167 16.14 -17.88 5.32
N ASN A 168 15.75 -18.37 4.13
CA ASN A 168 14.46 -19.00 3.87
C ASN A 168 13.29 -18.12 4.33
N LYS A 169 13.33 -16.83 3.98
CA LYS A 169 12.33 -15.83 4.36
C LYS A 169 12.40 -14.57 3.50
N TRP A 170 11.35 -13.76 3.57
CA TRP A 170 11.35 -12.42 3.02
C TRP A 170 12.22 -11.48 3.85
N ILE A 171 12.95 -10.59 3.19
CA ILE A 171 13.79 -9.56 3.82
C ILE A 171 13.39 -8.20 3.29
N ALA A 172 13.06 -7.30 4.22
CA ALA A 172 12.65 -5.94 3.94
C ALA A 172 13.85 -5.03 3.71
N ILE A 173 13.85 -4.32 2.58
CA ILE A 173 14.85 -3.32 2.20
C ILE A 173 14.20 -1.94 2.16
N ASP A 174 14.84 -0.99 2.80
CA ASP A 174 14.48 0.43 2.76
C ASP A 174 14.84 1.01 1.37
N ILE A 175 13.88 1.62 0.71
CA ILE A 175 14.08 2.18 -0.65
C ILE A 175 14.72 3.58 -0.64
N VAL A 176 14.77 4.25 0.52
CA VAL A 176 15.28 5.62 0.65
C VAL A 176 16.77 5.62 0.97
N ASP A 177 17.17 4.82 1.95
CA ASP A 177 18.55 4.75 2.46
C ASP A 177 19.31 3.52 1.97
N GLY A 178 18.61 2.57 1.34
CA GLY A 178 19.22 1.31 0.88
C GLY A 178 19.65 0.42 2.04
N GLY A 179 18.97 0.51 3.18
CA GLY A 179 19.28 -0.29 4.38
C GLY A 179 18.25 -1.40 4.62
N TYR A 180 18.43 -2.10 5.73
CA TYR A 180 17.52 -3.16 6.18
C TYR A 180 17.47 -3.24 7.71
N PHE A 181 16.53 -4.01 8.22
CA PHE A 181 16.32 -4.16 9.66
C PHE A 181 16.73 -5.55 10.13
N THR A 182 17.17 -5.62 11.38
CA THR A 182 17.45 -6.89 12.05
C THR A 182 16.79 -6.96 13.43
N PHE A 183 16.43 -8.18 13.80
CA PHE A 183 16.05 -8.57 15.15
C PHE A 183 16.95 -9.73 15.57
N GLU A 184 17.64 -9.61 16.70
CA GLU A 184 18.61 -10.62 17.17
C GLU A 184 19.62 -11.04 16.08
N ASN A 185 20.11 -10.07 15.30
CA ASN A 185 21.04 -10.25 14.17
C ASN A 185 20.44 -11.03 12.96
N THR A 186 19.15 -11.29 12.95
CA THR A 186 18.46 -11.90 11.81
C THR A 186 17.73 -10.81 11.02
N PRO A 187 17.86 -10.75 9.69
CA PRO A 187 17.13 -9.78 8.87
C PRO A 187 15.62 -9.93 9.02
N CYS A 188 14.90 -8.80 9.07
CA CYS A 188 13.46 -8.76 9.25
C CYS A 188 12.71 -8.67 7.92
N SER A 189 11.54 -9.27 7.89
CA SER A 189 10.52 -9.03 6.86
C SER A 189 9.64 -7.82 7.22
N GLY A 190 8.86 -7.31 6.25
CA GLY A 190 7.95 -6.18 6.48
C GLY A 190 6.91 -6.45 7.56
N VAL A 191 6.35 -7.67 7.63
CA VAL A 191 5.40 -8.03 8.68
C VAL A 191 6.05 -8.03 10.06
N GLU A 192 7.28 -8.52 10.19
CA GLU A 192 8.02 -8.48 11.45
C GLU A 192 8.30 -7.05 11.93
N LEU A 193 8.45 -6.08 11.03
CA LEU A 193 8.60 -4.68 11.42
C LEU A 193 7.37 -4.14 12.15
N VAL A 194 6.18 -4.63 11.82
CA VAL A 194 4.92 -4.24 12.48
C VAL A 194 4.68 -5.02 13.77
N GLU A 195 5.06 -6.30 13.80
CA GLU A 195 4.91 -7.16 15.00
C GLU A 195 5.85 -6.76 16.13
N ARG A 196 7.09 -6.36 15.79
CA ARG A 196 8.13 -6.08 16.76
C ARG A 196 8.04 -4.68 17.35
N LYS A 197 8.47 -4.54 18.59
CA LYS A 197 8.64 -3.21 19.18
C LYS A 197 9.86 -2.54 18.55
N LYS A 198 9.76 -1.25 18.30
CA LYS A 198 10.87 -0.44 17.79
C LYS A 198 12.19 -0.65 18.54
N SER A 199 12.13 -0.75 19.87
CA SER A 199 13.31 -0.94 20.72
C SER A 199 14.02 -2.27 20.51
N GLU A 200 13.39 -3.22 19.86
CA GLU A 200 13.92 -4.55 19.55
C GLU A 200 14.58 -4.61 18.17
N LEU A 201 14.21 -3.67 17.29
CA LEU A 201 14.73 -3.58 15.93
C LEU A 201 16.08 -2.84 15.93
N ARG A 202 16.96 -3.27 15.03
CA ARG A 202 18.18 -2.56 14.66
C ARG A 202 18.13 -2.20 13.19
N TYR A 203 18.58 -1.00 12.85
CA TYR A 203 18.67 -0.56 11.47
C TYR A 203 20.13 -0.60 10.99
N ILE A 204 20.35 -1.14 9.81
CA ILE A 204 21.64 -1.24 9.13
C ILE A 204 21.50 -0.60 7.76
N GLY A 205 22.08 0.58 7.57
CA GLY A 205 22.01 1.37 6.33
C GLY A 205 23.05 2.48 6.34
N ASN A 206 22.90 3.45 5.42
CA ASN A 206 23.78 4.61 5.32
C ASN A 206 23.54 5.61 6.45
N MET A 207 22.29 5.77 6.89
CA MET A 207 21.94 6.56 8.07
C MET A 207 22.30 5.81 9.34
N SER A 208 22.59 6.55 10.41
CA SER A 208 22.68 5.95 11.74
C SER A 208 21.29 5.48 12.22
N GLU A 209 21.25 4.44 13.04
CA GLU A 209 20.00 3.94 13.63
C GLU A 209 19.22 5.03 14.36
N GLU A 210 19.92 5.90 15.12
CA GLU A 210 19.31 7.00 15.86
C GLU A 210 18.65 8.02 14.90
N GLU A 211 19.34 8.40 13.85
CA GLU A 211 18.82 9.32 12.83
C GLU A 211 17.63 8.72 12.11
N TYR A 212 17.74 7.48 11.66
CA TYR A 212 16.66 6.77 10.96
C TYR A 212 15.39 6.74 11.80
N PHE A 213 15.47 6.31 13.04
CA PHE A 213 14.31 6.21 13.93
C PHE A 213 13.82 7.56 14.48
N SER A 214 14.64 8.62 14.50
CA SER A 214 14.18 9.95 14.89
C SER A 214 13.24 10.56 13.84
N ASN A 215 13.50 10.28 12.58
CA ASN A 215 12.68 10.72 11.45
C ASN A 215 11.36 9.93 11.34
N LYS A 216 11.27 8.75 11.94
CA LYS A 216 10.11 7.86 11.96
C LYS A 216 9.45 7.86 13.34
N LYS A 217 8.83 9.00 13.72
CA LYS A 217 8.26 9.21 15.08
C LYS A 217 7.14 8.25 15.44
N ASN A 218 6.34 7.87 14.46
CA ASN A 218 5.18 6.99 14.66
C ASN A 218 5.47 5.63 14.04
N LEU A 219 5.26 4.60 14.83
CA LEU A 219 5.63 3.24 14.45
C LEU A 219 4.64 2.60 13.51
N PHE A 220 5.20 1.68 12.78
CA PHE A 220 4.59 0.75 11.87
C PHE A 220 3.34 0.10 12.47
N LYS A 221 2.18 0.40 11.91
CA LYS A 221 0.88 -0.01 12.43
C LYS A 221 0.18 -1.07 11.59
N SER A 222 0.46 -1.04 10.30
CA SER A 222 -0.03 -2.05 9.38
C SER A 222 0.98 -2.28 8.27
N TYR A 223 0.92 -3.45 7.66
CA TYR A 223 1.75 -3.85 6.55
C TYR A 223 0.90 -4.38 5.41
N THR A 224 0.99 -3.75 4.26
CA THR A 224 0.21 -4.09 3.08
C THR A 224 1.12 -4.61 1.98
N ILE A 225 0.74 -5.71 1.33
CA ILE A 225 1.39 -6.22 0.12
C ILE A 225 0.35 -6.44 -0.97
N MET A 226 0.80 -6.38 -2.22
CA MET A 226 -0.02 -6.72 -3.37
C MET A 226 -0.16 -8.24 -3.49
N ILE A 227 -1.32 -8.72 -3.90
CA ILE A 227 -1.49 -10.13 -4.27
C ILE A 227 -0.76 -10.41 -5.57
N ASP A 228 -0.85 -9.51 -6.55
CA ASP A 228 -0.13 -9.62 -7.83
C ASP A 228 1.06 -8.64 -7.87
N ASN A 229 2.27 -9.19 -7.83
CA ASN A 229 3.53 -8.46 -7.91
C ASN A 229 4.19 -8.59 -9.30
N THR A 230 3.44 -9.02 -10.32
CA THR A 230 3.93 -9.07 -11.71
C THR A 230 4.01 -7.68 -12.34
N VAL A 231 4.71 -7.56 -13.46
CA VAL A 231 4.88 -6.29 -14.18
C VAL A 231 3.58 -5.78 -14.81
N ASP A 232 2.62 -6.67 -15.08
CA ASP A 232 1.33 -6.33 -15.72
C ASP A 232 0.17 -6.24 -14.73
N ARG A 233 0.28 -6.88 -13.58
CA ARG A 233 -0.77 -6.95 -12.53
C ARG A 233 -2.15 -7.32 -13.06
N ILE A 234 -2.19 -8.30 -13.97
CA ILE A 234 -3.45 -8.73 -14.62
C ILE A 234 -4.20 -9.79 -13.83
N LYS A 235 -3.54 -10.47 -12.87
CA LYS A 235 -4.13 -11.57 -12.10
C LYS A 235 -4.93 -11.09 -10.91
N SER A 236 -4.51 -9.99 -10.27
CA SER A 236 -5.24 -9.37 -9.17
C SER A 236 -4.88 -7.88 -9.01
N ASN A 237 -5.88 -7.04 -8.72
CA ASN A 237 -5.68 -5.67 -8.29
C ASN A 237 -5.80 -5.50 -6.77
N SER A 238 -6.04 -6.59 -6.04
CA SER A 238 -6.29 -6.58 -4.61
C SER A 238 -4.99 -6.59 -3.79
N VAL A 239 -5.11 -6.11 -2.58
CA VAL A 239 -4.04 -6.09 -1.60
C VAL A 239 -4.48 -6.77 -0.31
N ILE A 240 -3.53 -7.30 0.44
CA ILE A 240 -3.75 -7.80 1.80
C ILE A 240 -2.99 -6.95 2.79
N THR A 241 -3.65 -6.61 3.89
CA THR A 241 -3.09 -5.75 4.93
C THR A 241 -3.07 -6.49 6.27
N TYR A 242 -1.87 -6.68 6.80
CA TYR A 242 -1.67 -7.14 8.17
C TYR A 242 -1.91 -6.00 9.15
N ILE A 243 -2.68 -6.26 10.19
CA ILE A 243 -2.96 -5.34 11.29
C ILE A 243 -2.75 -6.05 12.63
N THR A 244 -2.30 -5.29 13.63
CA THR A 244 -2.12 -5.80 14.99
C THR A 244 -3.39 -5.72 15.83
N SER A 245 -4.36 -4.92 15.39
CA SER A 245 -5.69 -4.82 15.99
C SER A 245 -6.70 -4.22 15.00
N LYS A 246 -7.99 -4.46 15.22
CA LYS A 246 -9.09 -3.90 14.42
C LYS A 246 -9.15 -2.36 14.45
N GLU A 247 -8.53 -1.72 15.43
CA GLU A 247 -8.45 -0.26 15.53
C GLU A 247 -7.57 0.37 14.43
N GLU A 248 -6.70 -0.43 13.80
CA GLU A 248 -5.82 -0.01 12.71
C GLU A 248 -6.49 -0.09 11.32
N ILE A 249 -7.74 -0.55 11.23
CA ILE A 249 -8.48 -0.58 9.97
C ILE A 249 -8.78 0.84 9.53
N ALA A 250 -8.45 1.15 8.27
CA ALA A 250 -8.69 2.45 7.65
C ALA A 250 -9.54 2.28 6.39
N LEU A 251 -10.56 3.11 6.22
CA LEU A 251 -11.42 3.12 5.04
C LEU A 251 -10.91 4.06 3.95
N THR A 252 -10.05 5.00 4.33
CA THR A 252 -9.48 5.98 3.40
C THR A 252 -8.00 6.16 3.69
N TYR A 253 -7.25 6.41 2.64
CA TYR A 253 -5.89 6.90 2.73
C TYR A 253 -5.89 8.40 2.44
N ALA A 254 -5.13 9.18 3.19
CA ALA A 254 -5.01 10.60 2.90
C ALA A 254 -4.58 10.81 1.45
N ASN A 255 -5.38 11.57 0.70
CA ASN A 255 -5.17 11.92 -0.70
C ASN A 255 -5.08 10.74 -1.69
N GLU A 256 -5.53 9.52 -1.32
CA GLU A 256 -5.54 8.39 -2.23
C GLU A 256 -6.77 7.51 -2.03
N SER A 257 -7.19 6.86 -3.11
CA SER A 257 -8.25 5.85 -3.08
C SER A 257 -7.83 4.63 -2.28
N LEU A 258 -8.72 4.11 -1.45
CA LEU A 258 -8.52 2.81 -0.83
C LEU A 258 -8.51 1.75 -1.93
N MET A 259 -7.42 0.98 -2.03
CA MET A 259 -7.34 -0.15 -2.94
C MET A 259 -8.23 -1.30 -2.44
N PRO A 260 -8.68 -2.20 -3.32
CA PRO A 260 -9.40 -3.42 -2.90
C PRO A 260 -8.56 -4.19 -1.89
N THR A 261 -8.91 -4.08 -0.61
CA THR A 261 -8.09 -4.62 0.48
C THR A 261 -8.84 -5.63 1.33
N ILE A 262 -8.09 -6.63 1.79
CA ILE A 262 -8.46 -7.56 2.84
C ILE A 262 -7.59 -7.30 4.05
N TYR A 263 -8.18 -7.23 5.23
CA TYR A 263 -7.46 -7.11 6.50
C TYR A 263 -7.33 -8.47 7.17
N THR A 264 -6.14 -8.75 7.69
CA THR A 264 -5.84 -10.00 8.42
C THR A 264 -4.96 -9.74 9.62
N GLU A 265 -5.07 -10.59 10.64
CA GLU A 265 -4.16 -10.68 11.79
C GLU A 265 -3.21 -11.90 11.64
N ASN A 266 -3.28 -12.62 10.50
CA ASN A 266 -2.48 -13.82 10.24
C ASN A 266 -1.16 -13.48 9.54
N THR A 267 -0.07 -13.43 10.31
CA THR A 267 1.29 -13.16 9.80
C THR A 267 1.83 -14.27 8.90
N ALA A 268 1.33 -15.50 9.04
CA ALA A 268 1.80 -16.64 8.24
C ALA A 268 1.57 -16.44 6.73
N LEU A 269 0.55 -15.65 6.35
CA LEU A 269 0.30 -15.31 4.94
C LEU A 269 1.45 -14.50 4.32
N PHE A 270 2.16 -13.71 5.13
CA PHE A 270 3.24 -12.83 4.67
C PHE A 270 4.62 -13.52 4.66
N THR A 271 4.73 -14.69 5.25
CA THR A 271 6.02 -15.41 5.41
C THR A 271 6.22 -16.56 4.45
N LYS A 272 5.18 -16.92 3.68
CA LYS A 272 5.23 -18.05 2.75
C LYS A 272 6.28 -17.86 1.66
N SER A 273 6.92 -18.96 1.28
CA SER A 273 7.83 -19.02 0.12
C SER A 273 7.06 -18.73 -1.17
N PRO A 274 7.65 -18.02 -2.14
CA PRO A 274 7.02 -17.79 -3.45
C PRO A 274 6.79 -19.06 -4.28
N GLU A 275 7.45 -20.17 -3.97
CA GLU A 275 7.35 -21.44 -4.71
C GLU A 275 6.22 -22.36 -4.23
N VAL A 276 5.49 -21.96 -3.18
CA VAL A 276 4.43 -22.82 -2.61
C VAL A 276 3.15 -22.64 -3.41
N GLU A 277 2.75 -23.67 -4.15
CA GLU A 277 1.38 -23.77 -4.67
C GLU A 277 0.38 -23.85 -3.51
N LEU A 278 -0.56 -22.94 -3.48
CA LEU A 278 -1.57 -22.85 -2.44
C LEU A 278 -2.93 -23.21 -3.02
N VAL A 279 -3.61 -24.13 -2.39
CA VAL A 279 -5.03 -24.34 -2.59
C VAL A 279 -5.73 -23.60 -1.45
N ALA A 280 -6.42 -22.52 -1.77
CA ALA A 280 -7.22 -21.79 -0.81
C ALA A 280 -8.59 -22.45 -0.69
N GLU A 281 -9.00 -22.76 0.54
CA GLU A 281 -10.35 -23.22 0.87
C GLU A 281 -10.82 -22.38 2.07
N ASP A 282 -11.58 -21.33 1.78
CA ASP A 282 -12.12 -20.45 2.81
C ASP A 282 -13.51 -20.93 3.25
N ASP A 283 -13.76 -20.98 4.54
CA ASP A 283 -15.07 -21.37 5.11
C ASP A 283 -16.17 -20.36 4.75
N LYS A 284 -15.82 -19.09 4.52
CA LYS A 284 -16.76 -17.99 4.24
C LYS A 284 -16.20 -17.01 3.23
N ALA A 285 -17.07 -16.16 2.72
CA ALA A 285 -16.64 -15.00 1.91
C ALA A 285 -16.27 -13.78 2.77
N TYR A 286 -15.45 -12.92 2.23
CA TYR A 286 -14.99 -11.67 2.83
C TYR A 286 -15.29 -10.48 1.94
N ILE A 287 -15.52 -9.32 2.55
CA ILE A 287 -15.75 -8.07 1.84
C ILE A 287 -14.41 -7.44 1.48
N ILE A 288 -14.22 -7.10 0.22
CA ILE A 288 -13.15 -6.20 -0.22
C ILE A 288 -13.75 -4.83 -0.57
N LEU A 289 -13.02 -3.78 -0.19
CA LEU A 289 -13.46 -2.40 -0.36
C LEU A 289 -12.43 -1.60 -1.15
N MET A 290 -12.93 -0.83 -2.11
CA MET A 290 -12.18 0.19 -2.82
C MET A 290 -12.96 1.51 -2.74
N LYS A 291 -12.32 2.60 -2.35
CA LYS A 291 -12.95 3.92 -2.40
C LYS A 291 -13.01 4.41 -3.84
N SER A 292 -14.16 4.91 -4.28
CA SER A 292 -14.29 5.55 -5.59
C SER A 292 -13.49 6.87 -5.62
N GLU A 293 -12.85 7.15 -6.78
CA GLU A 293 -12.11 8.39 -7.01
C GLU A 293 -13.02 9.56 -7.44
N GLU A 294 -14.34 9.35 -7.52
CA GLU A 294 -15.30 10.36 -7.97
C GLU A 294 -15.40 11.48 -6.93
N GLU A 295 -15.00 12.70 -7.31
CA GLU A 295 -15.04 13.85 -6.41
C GLU A 295 -16.48 14.18 -5.96
N GLY A 296 -16.65 14.41 -4.67
CA GLY A 296 -17.92 14.88 -4.07
C GLY A 296 -18.94 13.79 -3.78
N VAL A 297 -18.62 12.52 -4.02
CA VAL A 297 -19.47 11.38 -3.68
C VAL A 297 -18.73 10.41 -2.82
N GLU A 298 -19.23 10.17 -1.61
CA GLU A 298 -18.66 9.16 -0.71
C GLU A 298 -19.18 7.77 -1.09
N ARG A 299 -18.52 7.18 -2.09
CA ARG A 299 -18.88 5.90 -2.69
C ARG A 299 -17.76 4.88 -2.54
N PHE A 300 -18.15 3.65 -2.23
CA PHE A 300 -17.27 2.49 -2.23
C PHE A 300 -17.68 1.52 -3.35
N VAL A 301 -16.69 0.96 -4.01
CA VAL A 301 -16.83 -0.24 -4.82
C VAL A 301 -16.55 -1.42 -3.89
N VAL A 302 -17.47 -2.37 -3.85
CA VAL A 302 -17.45 -3.52 -2.95
C VAL A 302 -17.43 -4.78 -3.78
N GLY A 303 -16.61 -5.74 -3.39
CA GLY A 303 -16.52 -7.07 -3.98
C GLY A 303 -16.54 -8.15 -2.91
N GLY A 304 -16.81 -9.37 -3.31
CA GLY A 304 -16.67 -10.57 -2.50
C GLY A 304 -15.33 -11.27 -2.78
N PHE A 305 -14.66 -11.74 -1.75
CA PHE A 305 -13.40 -12.48 -1.85
C PHE A 305 -13.55 -13.82 -1.11
N LYS A 306 -13.17 -14.91 -1.76
CA LYS A 306 -13.15 -16.25 -1.20
C LYS A 306 -12.17 -17.13 -1.97
N ASP A 307 -11.57 -18.10 -1.30
CA ASP A 307 -10.64 -19.04 -1.90
C ASP A 307 -9.49 -18.37 -2.64
N GLY A 308 -8.96 -17.28 -2.04
CA GLY A 308 -7.84 -16.51 -2.57
C GLY A 308 -8.16 -15.61 -3.77
N SER A 309 -9.42 -15.49 -4.19
CA SER A 309 -9.83 -14.74 -5.37
C SER A 309 -11.14 -13.96 -5.19
N ILE A 310 -11.40 -13.05 -6.13
CA ILE A 310 -12.68 -12.36 -6.21
C ILE A 310 -13.73 -13.32 -6.74
N ILE A 311 -14.87 -13.43 -6.03
CA ILE A 311 -16.00 -14.26 -6.45
C ILE A 311 -16.89 -13.49 -7.45
N SER A 312 -17.26 -14.19 -8.52
CA SER A 312 -18.06 -13.59 -9.59
C SER A 312 -19.56 -13.51 -9.26
N GLU A 313 -20.07 -14.33 -8.35
CA GLU A 313 -21.47 -14.34 -7.94
C GLU A 313 -21.60 -14.49 -6.43
N TYR A 314 -22.33 -13.60 -5.78
CA TYR A 314 -22.64 -13.62 -4.34
C TYR A 314 -23.86 -12.75 -4.05
N TYR A 315 -24.25 -12.67 -2.79
CA TYR A 315 -25.41 -11.89 -2.36
C TYR A 315 -24.97 -10.78 -1.42
N VAL A 316 -25.61 -9.61 -1.50
CA VAL A 316 -25.34 -8.42 -0.71
C VAL A 316 -26.54 -8.03 0.09
N GLY A 317 -26.39 -7.81 1.38
CA GLY A 317 -27.35 -7.17 2.28
C GLY A 317 -26.94 -5.72 2.56
N ARG A 318 -27.90 -4.79 2.51
CA ARG A 318 -27.68 -3.37 2.84
C ARG A 318 -28.69 -2.92 3.87
N ASN A 319 -28.24 -2.32 4.97
CA ASN A 319 -29.09 -1.66 5.96
C ASN A 319 -30.31 -2.51 6.40
N ASP A 320 -30.11 -3.70 6.90
CA ASP A 320 -31.15 -4.66 7.31
C ASP A 320 -32.09 -5.13 6.17
N GLY A 321 -31.71 -4.89 4.91
CA GLY A 321 -32.42 -5.40 3.74
C GLY A 321 -32.19 -6.90 3.51
N SER A 322 -33.05 -7.51 2.68
CA SER A 322 -32.82 -8.86 2.18
C SER A 322 -31.58 -8.94 1.32
N PHE A 323 -30.97 -10.11 1.24
CA PHE A 323 -29.87 -10.37 0.35
C PHE A 323 -30.32 -10.30 -1.13
N GLU A 324 -29.59 -9.53 -1.92
CA GLU A 324 -29.76 -9.40 -3.35
C GLU A 324 -28.57 -9.99 -4.09
N LYS A 325 -28.79 -10.76 -5.15
CA LYS A 325 -27.71 -11.35 -5.96
C LYS A 325 -27.00 -10.27 -6.74
N VAL A 326 -25.68 -10.26 -6.68
CA VAL A 326 -24.81 -9.37 -7.44
C VAL A 326 -23.73 -10.16 -8.16
N ASN A 327 -23.16 -9.53 -9.20
CA ASN A 327 -22.07 -10.11 -9.98
C ASN A 327 -20.83 -9.22 -9.84
N GLU A 328 -19.68 -9.81 -9.59
CA GLU A 328 -18.35 -9.21 -9.47
C GLU A 328 -18.26 -8.07 -8.43
N TYR A 329 -18.76 -6.87 -8.79
CA TYR A 329 -18.70 -5.68 -7.95
C TYR A 329 -20.02 -4.96 -7.88
N PHE A 330 -20.25 -4.24 -6.78
CA PHE A 330 -21.36 -3.31 -6.65
C PHE A 330 -20.89 -2.01 -5.99
N GLU A 331 -21.64 -0.93 -6.25
CA GLU A 331 -21.36 0.37 -5.66
C GLU A 331 -22.26 0.64 -4.46
N VAL A 332 -21.67 1.22 -3.42
CA VAL A 332 -22.38 1.70 -2.23
C VAL A 332 -22.06 3.16 -2.02
N GLU A 333 -23.07 4.02 -2.17
CA GLU A 333 -23.02 5.40 -1.74
C GLU A 333 -23.39 5.48 -0.27
N LEU A 334 -22.53 6.06 0.56
CA LEU A 334 -22.77 6.18 1.99
C LEU A 334 -23.81 7.29 2.25
N ILE A 335 -24.79 6.96 3.07
CA ILE A 335 -25.75 7.92 3.61
C ILE A 335 -25.28 8.40 4.98
N LYS A 336 -25.61 9.65 5.34
CA LYS A 336 -25.31 10.15 6.68
C LYS A 336 -25.96 9.27 7.76
N GLY A 337 -25.14 8.95 8.77
CA GLY A 337 -25.51 8.01 9.81
C GLY A 337 -25.01 6.59 9.56
N LYS A 338 -25.77 5.60 9.96
CA LYS A 338 -25.38 4.18 9.93
C LYS A 338 -25.53 3.61 8.52
N ASN A 339 -24.44 3.00 8.04
CA ASN A 339 -24.39 2.20 6.80
C ASN A 339 -23.94 0.79 7.16
N MET A 340 -24.69 -0.22 6.76
CA MET A 340 -24.35 -1.61 6.96
C MET A 340 -24.23 -2.30 5.61
N ILE A 341 -23.15 -3.05 5.44
CA ILE A 341 -22.88 -3.87 4.27
C ILE A 341 -22.57 -5.28 4.76
N SER A 342 -23.28 -6.26 4.23
CA SER A 342 -23.01 -7.66 4.49
C SER A 342 -22.99 -8.46 3.18
N ILE A 343 -22.26 -9.56 3.16
CA ILE A 343 -22.20 -10.49 2.03
C ILE A 343 -22.56 -11.91 2.47
N SER A 344 -23.02 -12.70 1.51
CA SER A 344 -23.39 -14.08 1.67
C SER A 344 -23.11 -14.86 0.38
N CYS A 345 -22.61 -16.07 0.48
CA CYS A 345 -22.45 -16.98 -0.65
C CYS A 345 -23.74 -17.68 -1.06
N ASP A 346 -24.67 -17.89 -0.14
CA ASP A 346 -25.90 -18.67 -0.35
C ASP A 346 -27.19 -17.82 -0.37
N GLY A 347 -27.08 -16.52 -0.03
CA GLY A 347 -28.21 -15.61 0.09
C GLY A 347 -29.10 -15.81 1.32
N ILE A 348 -28.66 -16.63 2.28
CA ILE A 348 -29.38 -16.98 3.51
C ILE A 348 -28.55 -16.65 4.74
N ASN A 349 -27.34 -17.18 4.78
CA ASN A 349 -26.40 -17.01 5.90
C ASN A 349 -25.42 -15.85 5.61
N GLU A 350 -25.21 -15.01 6.61
CA GLU A 350 -24.25 -13.91 6.50
C GLU A 350 -22.82 -14.44 6.70
N ASP A 351 -21.94 -14.20 5.73
CA ASP A 351 -20.53 -14.59 5.77
C ASP A 351 -19.66 -13.52 6.44
N ALA A 352 -19.89 -12.25 6.07
CA ALA A 352 -19.16 -11.09 6.62
C ALA A 352 -20.04 -9.85 6.68
N ARG A 353 -19.74 -8.95 7.64
CA ARG A 353 -20.46 -7.69 7.86
C ARG A 353 -19.52 -6.58 8.26
N ILE A 354 -19.81 -5.38 7.76
CA ILE A 354 -19.19 -4.13 8.22
C ILE A 354 -20.27 -3.11 8.53
N GLU A 355 -20.05 -2.29 9.57
CA GLU A 355 -20.90 -1.14 9.89
C GLU A 355 -20.05 0.13 9.97
N ILE A 356 -20.45 1.13 9.19
CA ILE A 356 -19.77 2.41 9.06
C ILE A 356 -20.74 3.50 9.44
N ILE A 357 -20.33 4.40 10.34
CA ILE A 357 -21.03 5.68 10.56
C ILE A 357 -20.35 6.73 9.70
N TYR A 358 -21.13 7.39 8.86
CA TYR A 358 -20.73 8.53 8.05
C TYR A 358 -21.33 9.80 8.62
N ASN A 359 -20.50 10.78 9.03
CA ASN A 359 -20.90 11.98 9.73
C ASN A 359 -20.99 13.20 8.81
#